data_362ec531acb869ce5e62a9f05734b2a3
#
_entry.id   362ec531acb869ce5e62a9f05734b2a3
#
_cell.length_a   1.000
_cell.length_b   1.000
_cell.length_c   1.000
_cell.angle_alpha   90.00
_cell.angle_beta   90.00
_cell.angle_gamma   90.00
#
_symmetry.space_group_name_H-M   'P 1'
#
loop_
_entity.id
_entity.type
_entity.pdbx_description
1 polymer ?
#
loop_
_entity_poly.entity_id
_entity_poly.type
_entity_poly.pdbx_seq_one_letter_code
_entity_poly.pdbx_strand_id
1 'polypeptide(L)'
;MVDEEHCDPRDYVSNTDQYGFGRVGAHNVVMARLPSGQMGNNTAAAVIARLTAVFTSIRFALMVGIGGGVPSAGSDIRLGDVVVSHPHLQHGGVVQYDFGKTGPKGKTMRTGVLDAPPKVVLNAIAKLRENHLRHLSTLHTHLSTFDRLQEFSRRGAGADALFKATYNHIGGESCNRCDRQMMVKRAKRHGKGVEIHYGTIASGNQVMKDGVTRDRISAELGGVLCFEMEAAGLAGAFSCAVIRGICDYADSHKNKGWQPYAAATAAAVAKELLMVIPSEEVDRANTATNIIGKNAYSTVMQLWYSQIRARVRKVQGSIQSEGYACWPICR
;
A
#
# COMPACT_ATOMS: atom_id res chain seq x y z
N MET A 1 -9.83 -16.90 4.73
CA MET A 1 -9.06 -16.27 5.83
C MET A 1 -9.94 -15.61 6.88
N VAL A 2 -11.17 -15.27 6.59
CA VAL A 2 -12.14 -14.84 7.62
C VAL A 2 -12.46 -16.03 8.56
N ASP A 3 -12.81 -15.72 9.81
CA ASP A 3 -13.21 -16.75 10.79
C ASP A 3 -14.63 -17.23 10.54
N GLU A 4 -15.47 -16.30 10.04
CA GLU A 4 -16.87 -16.54 9.72
C GLU A 4 -17.23 -15.73 8.47
N GLU A 5 -17.90 -16.36 7.50
CA GLU A 5 -18.47 -15.67 6.34
C GLU A 5 -19.89 -15.24 6.65
N HIS A 6 -20.21 -14.00 6.31
CA HIS A 6 -21.56 -13.46 6.46
C HIS A 6 -22.26 -13.41 5.11
N CYS A 7 -23.58 -13.63 5.11
CA CYS A 7 -24.41 -13.36 3.94
C CYS A 7 -24.42 -11.87 3.63
N ASP A 8 -24.71 -11.52 2.38
CA ASP A 8 -24.92 -10.14 1.98
C ASP A 8 -26.00 -9.48 2.86
N PRO A 9 -25.80 -8.26 3.35
CA PRO A 9 -26.83 -7.51 4.05
C PRO A 9 -28.07 -7.39 3.15
N ARG A 10 -29.27 -7.61 3.73
CA ARG A 10 -30.54 -7.64 2.97
C ARG A 10 -30.86 -6.35 2.23
N ASP A 11 -30.31 -5.22 2.70
CA ASP A 11 -30.51 -3.89 2.12
C ASP A 11 -29.39 -3.50 1.15
N TYR A 12 -28.43 -4.39 0.89
CA TYR A 12 -27.33 -4.13 0.00
C TYR A 12 -27.74 -4.41 -1.45
N VAL A 13 -28.00 -3.36 -2.20
CA VAL A 13 -28.22 -3.42 -3.65
C VAL A 13 -26.93 -3.00 -4.36
N SER A 14 -26.10 -3.97 -4.75
CA SER A 14 -24.98 -3.73 -5.64
C SER A 14 -25.36 -4.02 -7.08
N ASN A 15 -25.27 -3.01 -7.91
CA ASN A 15 -25.45 -3.21 -9.36
C ASN A 15 -24.14 -3.61 -10.08
N THR A 16 -22.96 -3.46 -9.45
CA THR A 16 -21.67 -3.63 -10.14
C THR A 16 -20.53 -4.21 -9.31
N ASP A 17 -20.55 -4.05 -7.98
CA ASP A 17 -19.43 -4.46 -7.12
C ASP A 17 -19.82 -5.68 -6.29
N GLN A 18 -19.03 -6.75 -6.36
CA GLN A 18 -19.18 -7.91 -5.50
C GLN A 18 -18.30 -7.74 -4.27
N TYR A 19 -18.92 -7.54 -3.11
CA TYR A 19 -18.25 -7.50 -1.82
C TYR A 19 -18.32 -8.87 -1.14
N GLY A 20 -17.30 -9.18 -0.35
CA GLY A 20 -17.36 -10.29 0.60
C GLY A 20 -17.54 -9.73 2.01
N PHE A 21 -18.30 -10.43 2.84
CA PHE A 21 -18.56 -10.04 4.22
C PHE A 21 -18.12 -11.14 5.16
N GLY A 22 -17.60 -10.78 6.32
CA GLY A 22 -17.19 -11.77 7.29
C GLY A 22 -16.67 -11.14 8.57
N ARG A 23 -16.17 -12.00 9.45
CA ARG A 23 -15.59 -11.63 10.73
C ARG A 23 -14.16 -12.13 10.83
N VAL A 24 -13.28 -11.30 11.41
CA VAL A 24 -11.92 -11.66 11.81
C VAL A 24 -11.74 -11.25 13.26
N GLY A 25 -11.60 -12.20 14.16
CA GLY A 25 -11.60 -11.94 15.60
C GLY A 25 -12.88 -11.21 16.04
N ALA A 26 -12.72 -10.04 16.62
CA ALA A 26 -13.85 -9.18 17.03
C ALA A 26 -14.33 -8.20 15.94
N HIS A 27 -13.73 -8.21 14.75
CA HIS A 27 -13.99 -7.20 13.73
C HIS A 27 -14.88 -7.74 12.61
N ASN A 28 -15.95 -7.03 12.30
CA ASN A 28 -16.68 -7.20 11.05
C ASN A 28 -15.88 -6.56 9.92
N VAL A 29 -15.68 -7.31 8.82
CA VAL A 29 -14.89 -6.89 7.68
C VAL A 29 -15.73 -6.93 6.40
N VAL A 30 -15.57 -5.91 5.57
CA VAL A 30 -16.02 -5.91 4.18
C VAL A 30 -14.80 -6.01 3.27
N MET A 31 -14.84 -6.94 2.33
CA MET A 31 -13.76 -7.21 1.39
C MET A 31 -14.18 -6.75 0.00
N ALA A 32 -13.49 -5.73 -0.53
CA ALA A 32 -13.65 -5.29 -1.91
C ALA A 32 -12.53 -5.87 -2.77
N ARG A 33 -12.85 -6.16 -4.03
CA ARG A 33 -11.90 -6.66 -5.03
C ARG A 33 -11.80 -5.66 -6.17
N LEU A 34 -10.61 -5.55 -6.76
CA LEU A 34 -10.48 -4.84 -8.03
C LEU A 34 -11.14 -5.66 -9.15
N PRO A 35 -11.77 -5.02 -10.13
CA PRO A 35 -12.31 -5.72 -11.29
C PRO A 35 -11.22 -6.53 -12.01
N SER A 36 -11.57 -7.72 -12.50
CA SER A 36 -10.61 -8.60 -13.17
C SER A 36 -9.93 -7.89 -14.34
N GLY A 37 -8.60 -7.97 -14.41
CA GLY A 37 -7.80 -7.33 -15.44
C GLY A 37 -7.62 -5.82 -15.28
N GLN A 38 -8.23 -5.19 -14.28
CA GLN A 38 -8.03 -3.77 -13.98
C GLN A 38 -7.13 -3.60 -12.77
N MET A 39 -6.05 -2.85 -12.94
CA MET A 39 -5.07 -2.54 -11.89
C MET A 39 -4.71 -1.06 -11.92
N GLY A 40 -3.97 -0.61 -10.93
CA GLY A 40 -3.46 0.76 -10.86
C GLY A 40 -4.25 1.68 -9.93
N ASN A 41 -3.64 2.82 -9.64
CA ASN A 41 -4.10 3.77 -8.63
C ASN A 41 -5.50 4.30 -8.89
N ASN A 42 -5.87 4.54 -10.17
CA ASN A 42 -7.19 5.08 -10.52
C ASN A 42 -8.30 4.07 -10.24
N THR A 43 -8.09 2.80 -10.57
CA THR A 43 -9.06 1.72 -10.29
C THR A 43 -9.22 1.53 -8.79
N ALA A 44 -8.12 1.52 -8.04
CA ALA A 44 -8.15 1.42 -6.59
C ALA A 44 -8.89 2.60 -5.94
N ALA A 45 -8.64 3.83 -6.39
CA ALA A 45 -9.37 5.02 -5.93
C ALA A 45 -10.88 4.95 -6.19
N ALA A 46 -11.29 4.45 -7.37
CA ALA A 46 -12.69 4.29 -7.70
C ALA A 46 -13.38 3.23 -6.81
N VAL A 47 -12.70 2.11 -6.53
CA VAL A 47 -13.23 1.06 -5.64
C VAL A 47 -13.41 1.57 -4.21
N ILE A 48 -12.41 2.25 -3.63
CA ILE A 48 -12.52 2.77 -2.27
C ILE A 48 -13.58 3.87 -2.15
N ALA A 49 -13.71 4.74 -3.16
CA ALA A 49 -14.76 5.77 -3.17
C ALA A 49 -16.16 5.16 -3.13
N ARG A 50 -16.42 4.12 -3.92
CA ARG A 50 -17.69 3.39 -3.87
C ARG A 50 -17.88 2.66 -2.54
N LEU A 51 -16.86 1.96 -2.07
CA LEU A 51 -16.89 1.24 -0.80
C LEU A 51 -17.27 2.15 0.36
N THR A 52 -16.65 3.33 0.48
CA THR A 52 -16.90 4.28 1.56
C THR A 52 -18.23 5.02 1.42
N ALA A 53 -18.75 5.15 0.21
CA ALA A 53 -20.08 5.71 -0.04
C ALA A 53 -21.21 4.73 0.42
N VAL A 54 -20.98 3.43 0.24
CA VAL A 54 -21.95 2.39 0.65
C VAL A 54 -21.81 2.07 2.14
N PHE A 55 -20.58 1.85 2.61
CA PHE A 55 -20.31 1.44 4.00
C PHE A 55 -19.76 2.60 4.81
N THR A 56 -20.66 3.45 5.28
CA THR A 56 -20.32 4.71 5.99
C THR A 56 -19.65 4.50 7.34
N SER A 57 -19.77 3.31 7.93
CA SER A 57 -19.19 2.96 9.23
C SER A 57 -17.76 2.46 9.18
N ILE A 58 -17.11 2.37 8.01
CA ILE A 58 -15.70 1.97 7.90
C ILE A 58 -14.81 2.93 8.71
N ARG A 59 -13.90 2.39 9.49
CA ARG A 59 -12.98 3.14 10.37
C ARG A 59 -11.57 3.21 9.81
N PHE A 60 -11.10 2.15 9.17
CA PHE A 60 -9.81 2.08 8.48
C PHE A 60 -9.86 1.04 7.37
N ALA A 61 -8.87 1.07 6.49
CA ALA A 61 -8.70 0.09 5.44
C ALA A 61 -7.35 -0.62 5.56
N LEU A 62 -7.32 -1.89 5.18
CA LEU A 62 -6.10 -2.65 4.91
C LEU A 62 -6.08 -2.98 3.43
N MET A 63 -5.03 -2.57 2.73
CA MET A 63 -4.83 -2.96 1.36
C MET A 63 -3.91 -4.18 1.30
N VAL A 64 -4.48 -5.32 1.02
CA VAL A 64 -3.79 -6.61 1.04
C VAL A 64 -3.60 -7.12 -0.38
N GLY A 65 -2.37 -7.48 -0.74
CA GLY A 65 -2.07 -7.96 -2.07
C GLY A 65 -0.63 -8.43 -2.23
N ILE A 66 -0.17 -8.50 -3.46
CA ILE A 66 1.19 -8.90 -3.80
C ILE A 66 2.01 -7.71 -4.31
N GLY A 67 3.33 -7.84 -4.31
CA GLY A 67 4.24 -6.81 -4.82
C GLY A 67 5.62 -7.35 -5.17
N GLY A 68 6.41 -6.52 -5.83
CA GLY A 68 7.81 -6.82 -6.17
C GLY A 68 8.75 -6.31 -5.08
N GLY A 69 9.50 -7.21 -4.46
CA GLY A 69 10.45 -6.88 -3.40
C GLY A 69 11.72 -6.17 -3.89
N VAL A 70 12.32 -5.39 -3.01
CA VAL A 70 13.60 -4.70 -3.25
C VAL A 70 14.64 -5.19 -2.25
N PRO A 71 15.36 -6.29 -2.53
CA PRO A 71 16.42 -6.76 -1.67
C PRO A 71 17.58 -5.77 -1.61
N SER A 72 18.12 -5.54 -0.42
CA SER A 72 19.29 -4.68 -0.20
C SER A 72 20.19 -5.25 0.89
N ALA A 73 21.35 -4.64 1.11
CA ALA A 73 22.25 -5.03 2.20
C ALA A 73 21.62 -4.88 3.59
N GLY A 74 20.70 -3.93 3.74
CA GLY A 74 19.96 -3.71 5.00
C GLY A 74 18.65 -4.49 5.12
N SER A 75 18.19 -5.15 4.04
CA SER A 75 16.90 -5.84 4.01
C SER A 75 16.95 -7.03 3.06
N ASP A 76 17.18 -8.23 3.62
CA ASP A 76 17.20 -9.49 2.86
C ASP A 76 15.78 -9.97 2.55
N ILE A 77 15.06 -9.18 1.75
CA ILE A 77 13.70 -9.51 1.31
C ILE A 77 13.74 -10.71 0.37
N ARG A 78 12.89 -11.70 0.60
CA ARG A 78 12.78 -12.93 -0.19
C ARG A 78 11.37 -13.17 -0.69
N LEU A 79 11.25 -14.03 -1.71
CA LEU A 79 9.95 -14.42 -2.24
C LEU A 79 9.12 -15.12 -1.16
N GLY A 80 7.86 -14.69 -1.01
CA GLY A 80 6.95 -15.15 0.03
C GLY A 80 7.02 -14.35 1.33
N ASP A 81 8.03 -13.49 1.53
CA ASP A 81 8.04 -12.54 2.65
C ASP A 81 6.91 -11.52 2.50
N VAL A 82 6.66 -10.77 3.56
CA VAL A 82 5.63 -9.74 3.57
C VAL A 82 6.24 -8.38 3.90
N VAL A 83 5.85 -7.36 3.16
CA VAL A 83 6.14 -5.96 3.47
C VAL A 83 4.87 -5.29 3.99
N VAL A 84 4.95 -4.68 5.16
CA VAL A 84 3.90 -3.87 5.78
C VAL A 84 4.32 -2.40 5.72
N SER A 85 3.45 -1.55 5.19
CA SER A 85 3.71 -0.11 5.11
C SER A 85 3.88 0.47 6.51
N HIS A 86 4.99 1.18 6.72
CA HIS A 86 5.30 1.81 7.99
C HIS A 86 5.96 3.17 7.73
N PRO A 87 5.58 4.23 8.45
CA PRO A 87 6.21 5.55 8.32
C PRO A 87 7.74 5.46 8.46
N HIS A 88 8.44 6.01 7.48
CA HIS A 88 9.91 6.02 7.46
C HIS A 88 10.40 7.30 6.77
N LEU A 89 11.36 7.99 7.36
CA LEU A 89 11.84 9.28 6.90
C LEU A 89 10.67 10.28 6.73
N GLN A 90 10.51 10.82 5.51
CA GLN A 90 9.45 11.76 5.15
C GLN A 90 8.21 11.11 4.56
N HIS A 91 8.12 9.78 4.57
CA HIS A 91 7.03 9.02 3.96
C HIS A 91 6.10 8.44 5.02
N GLY A 92 4.79 8.54 4.78
CA GLY A 92 3.76 7.96 5.64
C GLY A 92 3.65 6.43 5.57
N GLY A 93 4.60 5.76 4.91
CA GLY A 93 4.61 4.31 4.70
C GLY A 93 4.36 3.92 3.24
N VAL A 94 3.74 4.80 2.46
CA VAL A 94 3.57 4.67 1.00
C VAL A 94 4.10 5.91 0.33
N VAL A 95 4.71 5.74 -0.84
CA VAL A 95 5.18 6.85 -1.67
C VAL A 95 4.78 6.61 -3.12
N GLN A 96 4.10 7.59 -3.73
CA GLN A 96 3.86 7.53 -5.18
C GLN A 96 5.12 8.00 -5.91
N TYR A 97 5.79 7.09 -6.64
CA TYR A 97 7.08 7.37 -7.26
C TYR A 97 6.97 7.99 -8.65
N ASP A 98 5.83 7.83 -9.33
CA ASP A 98 5.58 8.30 -10.70
C ASP A 98 4.73 9.59 -10.77
N PHE A 99 4.51 10.26 -9.65
CA PHE A 99 3.75 11.50 -9.57
C PHE A 99 4.61 12.69 -9.20
N GLY A 100 4.60 13.73 -10.04
CA GLY A 100 5.41 14.92 -9.81
C GLY A 100 5.56 15.80 -11.04
N LYS A 101 6.57 16.67 -10.99
CA LYS A 101 6.94 17.58 -12.09
C LYS A 101 8.18 17.06 -12.81
N THR A 102 8.16 17.02 -14.12
CA THR A 102 9.34 16.67 -14.92
C THR A 102 10.17 17.93 -15.16
N GLY A 103 11.38 17.93 -14.65
CA GLY A 103 12.39 18.97 -14.85
C GLY A 103 13.30 18.70 -16.06
N PRO A 104 14.32 19.56 -16.28
CA PRO A 104 15.29 19.37 -17.33
C PRO A 104 15.95 17.99 -17.27
N LYS A 105 16.28 17.43 -18.45
CA LYS A 105 16.88 16.09 -18.60
C LYS A 105 16.03 14.93 -18.03
N GLY A 106 14.70 15.11 -17.96
CA GLY A 106 13.78 14.06 -17.49
C GLY A 106 13.82 13.80 -15.98
N LYS A 107 14.47 14.66 -15.18
CA LYS A 107 14.51 14.51 -13.73
C LYS A 107 13.12 14.75 -13.15
N THR A 108 12.54 13.74 -12.52
CA THR A 108 11.26 13.87 -11.83
C THR A 108 11.46 14.49 -10.45
N MET A 109 10.79 15.60 -10.22
CA MET A 109 10.64 16.19 -8.89
C MET A 109 9.27 15.79 -8.35
N ARG A 110 9.26 14.85 -7.41
CA ARG A 110 8.05 14.36 -6.80
C ARG A 110 7.32 15.45 -6.01
N THR A 111 6.00 15.47 -6.08
CA THR A 111 5.15 16.40 -5.34
C THR A 111 4.06 15.63 -4.60
N GLY A 112 3.59 16.18 -3.47
CA GLY A 112 2.58 15.56 -2.63
C GLY A 112 3.16 14.54 -1.64
N VAL A 113 2.40 14.31 -0.59
CA VAL A 113 2.66 13.32 0.47
C VAL A 113 1.39 12.51 0.65
N LEU A 114 1.54 11.22 0.83
CA LEU A 114 0.43 10.31 1.17
C LEU A 114 0.33 10.16 2.68
N ASP A 115 -0.89 10.05 3.19
CA ASP A 115 -1.15 9.94 4.61
C ASP A 115 -0.60 8.63 5.20
N ALA A 116 -0.16 8.72 6.45
CA ALA A 116 0.19 7.55 7.24
C ALA A 116 -1.06 6.76 7.65
N PRO A 117 -0.95 5.45 7.94
CA PRO A 117 -2.02 4.68 8.53
C PRO A 117 -2.58 5.33 9.82
N PRO A 118 -3.86 5.11 10.15
CA PRO A 118 -4.44 5.64 11.38
C PRO A 118 -3.69 5.16 12.63
N LYS A 119 -3.68 5.97 13.69
CA LYS A 119 -2.94 5.66 14.92
C LYS A 119 -3.27 4.28 15.50
N VAL A 120 -4.54 3.86 15.46
CA VAL A 120 -4.97 2.53 15.91
C VAL A 120 -4.25 1.40 15.17
N VAL A 121 -4.07 1.56 13.85
CA VAL A 121 -3.36 0.58 13.01
C VAL A 121 -1.85 0.64 13.26
N LEU A 122 -1.26 1.83 13.44
CA LEU A 122 0.17 1.97 13.77
C LEU A 122 0.51 1.36 15.13
N ASN A 123 -0.35 1.54 16.14
CA ASN A 123 -0.21 0.90 17.46
C ASN A 123 -0.28 -0.63 17.32
N ALA A 124 -1.21 -1.14 16.52
CA ALA A 124 -1.33 -2.57 16.25
C ALA A 124 -0.09 -3.13 15.52
N ILE A 125 0.47 -2.40 14.55
CA ILE A 125 1.73 -2.78 13.89
C ILE A 125 2.87 -2.87 14.92
N ALA A 126 2.98 -1.91 15.84
CA ALA A 126 3.99 -1.95 16.89
C ALA A 126 3.81 -3.17 17.80
N LYS A 127 2.56 -3.49 18.19
CA LYS A 127 2.24 -4.68 18.98
C LYS A 127 2.52 -5.98 18.23
N LEU A 128 2.20 -6.04 16.94
CA LEU A 128 2.49 -7.19 16.10
C LEU A 128 4.01 -7.45 16.02
N ARG A 129 4.81 -6.41 15.84
CA ARG A 129 6.28 -6.51 15.85
C ARG A 129 6.81 -7.03 17.18
N GLU A 130 6.28 -6.53 18.31
CA GLU A 130 6.64 -7.05 19.64
C GLU A 130 6.31 -8.55 19.75
N ASN A 131 5.11 -8.96 19.31
CA ASN A 131 4.69 -10.37 19.35
C ASN A 131 5.63 -11.26 18.52
N HIS A 132 6.04 -10.81 17.33
CA HIS A 132 7.00 -11.56 16.49
C HIS A 132 8.38 -11.68 17.16
N LEU A 133 8.89 -10.62 17.77
CA LEU A 133 10.16 -10.66 18.52
C LEU A 133 10.09 -11.61 19.73
N ARG A 134 8.91 -11.78 20.33
CA ARG A 134 8.66 -12.70 21.43
C ARG A 134 8.29 -14.12 21.00
N HIS A 135 8.37 -14.42 19.70
CA HIS A 135 7.96 -15.71 19.12
C HIS A 135 6.49 -16.08 19.39
N LEU A 136 5.61 -15.09 19.48
CA LEU A 136 4.16 -15.25 19.68
C LEU A 136 3.35 -15.14 18.37
N SER A 137 4.01 -15.26 17.22
CA SER A 137 3.35 -15.22 15.91
C SER A 137 2.45 -16.43 15.69
N THR A 138 1.25 -16.16 15.20
CA THR A 138 0.26 -17.17 14.76
C THR A 138 0.28 -17.37 13.24
N LEU A 139 1.21 -16.75 12.54
CA LEU A 139 1.30 -16.76 11.08
C LEU A 139 1.29 -18.16 10.49
N HIS A 140 2.05 -19.10 11.08
CA HIS A 140 2.08 -20.48 10.64
C HIS A 140 0.70 -21.14 10.72
N THR A 141 -0.05 -20.91 11.79
CA THR A 141 -1.41 -21.41 11.96
C THR A 141 -2.35 -20.88 10.87
N HIS A 142 -2.25 -19.60 10.55
CA HIS A 142 -3.05 -19.02 9.48
C HIS A 142 -2.66 -19.54 8.10
N LEU A 143 -1.38 -19.77 7.83
CA LEU A 143 -0.91 -20.32 6.57
C LEU A 143 -1.30 -21.80 6.40
N SER A 144 -1.34 -22.59 7.47
CA SER A 144 -1.73 -24.00 7.40
C SER A 144 -3.16 -24.21 6.88
N THR A 145 -4.03 -23.20 6.94
CA THR A 145 -5.36 -23.28 6.33
C THR A 145 -5.31 -23.45 4.80
N PHE A 146 -4.19 -23.07 4.18
CA PHE A 146 -3.96 -23.22 2.74
C PHE A 146 -3.20 -24.48 2.34
N ASP A 147 -2.76 -25.31 3.29
CA ASP A 147 -1.96 -26.52 2.99
C ASP A 147 -2.66 -27.49 2.05
N ARG A 148 -4.01 -27.47 2.03
CA ARG A 148 -4.84 -28.27 1.12
C ARG A 148 -4.90 -27.72 -0.29
N LEU A 149 -4.52 -26.46 -0.49
CA LEU A 149 -4.52 -25.75 -1.76
C LEU A 149 -3.08 -25.63 -2.27
N GLN A 150 -2.65 -26.60 -3.08
CA GLN A 150 -1.26 -26.73 -3.50
C GLN A 150 -0.69 -25.43 -4.10
N GLU A 151 -1.47 -24.69 -4.87
CA GLU A 151 -1.06 -23.42 -5.49
C GLU A 151 -0.74 -22.33 -4.47
N PHE A 152 -1.40 -22.30 -3.31
CA PHE A 152 -1.15 -21.33 -2.23
C PHE A 152 -0.09 -21.81 -1.23
N SER A 153 0.48 -23.00 -1.43
CA SER A 153 1.51 -23.55 -0.56
C SER A 153 2.91 -23.11 -0.99
N ARG A 154 3.83 -23.03 -0.03
CA ARG A 154 5.26 -22.76 -0.30
C ARG A 154 5.88 -23.78 -1.26
N ARG A 155 5.40 -25.01 -1.24
CA ARG A 155 5.91 -26.10 -2.12
C ARG A 155 5.56 -25.88 -3.58
N GLY A 156 4.39 -25.29 -3.86
CA GLY A 156 3.94 -24.98 -5.22
C GLY A 156 4.62 -23.76 -5.84
N ALA A 157 5.20 -22.88 -5.03
CA ALA A 157 5.73 -21.59 -5.49
C ALA A 157 7.08 -21.67 -6.25
N GLY A 158 7.84 -22.77 -6.09
CA GLY A 158 9.12 -22.97 -6.78
C GLY A 158 10.35 -22.42 -6.03
N ALA A 159 11.48 -22.29 -6.76
CA ALA A 159 12.73 -21.82 -6.19
C ALA A 159 12.74 -20.27 -6.06
N ASP A 160 13.33 -19.79 -4.96
CA ASP A 160 13.62 -18.39 -4.76
C ASP A 160 14.97 -18.04 -5.42
N ALA A 161 14.93 -17.31 -6.54
CA ALA A 161 16.11 -16.94 -7.32
C ALA A 161 16.16 -15.42 -7.51
N LEU A 162 17.14 -14.77 -6.91
CA LEU A 162 17.45 -13.37 -7.11
C LEU A 162 18.62 -13.25 -8.10
N PHE A 163 18.44 -12.52 -9.18
CA PHE A 163 19.49 -12.21 -10.15
C PHE A 163 20.08 -10.81 -9.90
N LYS A 164 21.30 -10.58 -10.41
CA LYS A 164 21.91 -9.24 -10.40
C LYS A 164 21.02 -8.26 -11.16
N ALA A 165 20.85 -7.05 -10.65
CA ALA A 165 19.99 -6.03 -11.23
C ALA A 165 20.30 -5.71 -12.71
N THR A 166 21.57 -5.85 -13.10
CA THR A 166 22.06 -5.62 -14.46
C THR A 166 21.86 -6.80 -15.41
N TYR A 167 21.42 -7.98 -14.92
CA TYR A 167 21.17 -9.16 -15.74
C TYR A 167 19.70 -9.26 -16.08
N ASN A 168 19.35 -9.14 -17.34
CA ASN A 168 17.99 -9.24 -17.81
C ASN A 168 17.59 -10.68 -18.13
N HIS A 169 16.32 -11.00 -17.94
CA HIS A 169 15.73 -12.27 -18.30
C HIS A 169 15.87 -12.52 -19.80
N ILE A 170 16.34 -13.72 -20.19
CA ILE A 170 16.64 -14.07 -21.59
C ILE A 170 15.40 -14.54 -22.41
N GLY A 171 14.20 -14.42 -21.83
CA GLY A 171 12.93 -14.79 -22.47
C GLY A 171 12.41 -16.16 -22.06
N GLY A 172 11.12 -16.42 -22.38
CA GLY A 172 10.36 -17.58 -21.94
C GLY A 172 9.59 -17.35 -20.66
N GLU A 173 8.84 -18.36 -20.21
CA GLU A 173 7.96 -18.26 -19.03
C GLU A 173 8.67 -18.54 -17.71
N SER A 174 9.91 -19.06 -17.75
CA SER A 174 10.68 -19.42 -16.56
C SER A 174 12.16 -19.06 -16.68
N CYS A 175 12.84 -18.96 -15.55
CA CYS A 175 14.29 -18.69 -15.49
C CYS A 175 15.17 -19.93 -15.72
N ASN A 176 14.62 -21.03 -16.26
CA ASN A 176 15.39 -22.27 -16.47
C ASN A 176 16.58 -22.11 -17.42
N ARG A 177 16.48 -21.16 -18.36
CA ARG A 177 17.53 -20.84 -19.34
C ARG A 177 18.45 -19.72 -18.87
N CYS A 178 18.14 -19.03 -17.77
CA CYS A 178 18.95 -17.94 -17.24
C CYS A 178 20.26 -18.46 -16.66
N ASP A 179 21.34 -17.69 -16.83
CA ASP A 179 22.66 -18.05 -16.29
C ASP A 179 22.67 -17.98 -14.76
N ARG A 180 22.87 -19.12 -14.13
CA ARG A 180 22.91 -19.24 -12.67
C ARG A 180 24.10 -18.53 -12.02
N GLN A 181 25.18 -18.23 -12.77
CA GLN A 181 26.31 -17.43 -12.28
C GLN A 181 25.93 -15.97 -12.06
N MET A 182 24.84 -15.54 -12.68
CA MET A 182 24.27 -14.19 -12.50
C MET A 182 23.33 -14.09 -11.31
N MET A 183 23.12 -15.18 -10.58
CA MET A 183 22.35 -15.14 -9.32
C MET A 183 23.18 -14.48 -8.21
N VAL A 184 22.48 -13.70 -7.37
CA VAL A 184 23.04 -13.13 -6.15
C VAL A 184 23.15 -14.22 -5.09
N LYS A 185 24.37 -14.50 -4.63
CA LYS A 185 24.60 -15.40 -3.52
C LYS A 185 24.14 -14.73 -2.22
N ARG A 186 23.20 -15.34 -1.54
CA ARG A 186 22.68 -14.90 -0.24
C ARG A 186 22.99 -15.94 0.84
N ALA A 187 23.25 -15.46 2.05
CA ALA A 187 23.42 -16.35 3.20
C ALA A 187 22.15 -17.20 3.40
N LYS A 188 22.34 -18.41 3.90
CA LYS A 188 21.20 -19.25 4.27
C LYS A 188 20.47 -18.59 5.45
N ARG A 189 19.16 -18.35 5.29
CA ARG A 189 18.34 -17.77 6.35
C ARG A 189 18.21 -18.76 7.51
N HIS A 190 18.36 -18.28 8.73
CA HIS A 190 18.07 -19.06 9.93
C HIS A 190 16.55 -19.18 10.06
N GLY A 191 16.00 -20.36 9.88
CA GLY A 191 14.55 -20.59 9.85
C GLY A 191 13.99 -20.78 8.44
N LYS A 192 12.81 -21.39 8.38
CA LYS A 192 12.09 -21.69 7.12
C LYS A 192 10.85 -20.81 6.95
N GLY A 193 10.65 -19.84 7.83
CA GLY A 193 9.44 -19.04 7.90
C GLY A 193 9.42 -17.82 6.95
N VAL A 194 8.25 -17.24 6.86
CA VAL A 194 8.01 -15.94 6.25
C VAL A 194 8.57 -14.85 7.17
N GLU A 195 9.36 -13.93 6.63
CA GLU A 195 9.78 -12.73 7.37
C GLU A 195 8.90 -11.54 7.01
N ILE A 196 8.66 -10.69 8.01
CA ILE A 196 7.84 -9.48 7.84
C ILE A 196 8.75 -8.28 7.94
N HIS A 197 8.75 -7.48 6.89
CA HIS A 197 9.53 -6.26 6.77
C HIS A 197 8.61 -5.04 6.92
N TYR A 198 9.07 -4.00 7.61
CA TYR A 198 8.29 -2.79 7.89
C TYR A 198 9.01 -1.58 7.32
N GLY A 199 8.36 -0.84 6.42
CA GLY A 199 8.96 0.34 5.79
C GLY A 199 8.14 0.89 4.64
N THR A 200 8.79 1.67 3.77
CA THR A 200 8.14 2.36 2.67
C THR A 200 7.86 1.43 1.50
N ILE A 201 6.64 1.50 0.98
CA ILE A 201 6.19 0.85 -0.25
C ILE A 201 6.10 1.92 -1.36
N ALA A 202 6.72 1.64 -2.52
CA ALA A 202 6.63 2.49 -3.70
C ALA A 202 5.42 2.09 -4.54
N SER A 203 4.50 3.03 -4.77
CA SER A 203 3.30 2.85 -5.58
C SER A 203 3.40 3.64 -6.88
N GLY A 204 2.87 3.10 -7.97
CA GLY A 204 2.83 3.78 -9.28
C GLY A 204 2.04 3.00 -10.31
N ASN A 205 1.76 3.61 -11.47
CA ASN A 205 0.91 3.00 -12.50
C ASN A 205 1.68 2.11 -13.49
N GLN A 206 2.96 1.84 -13.23
CA GLN A 206 3.80 1.03 -14.10
C GLN A 206 4.30 -0.22 -13.39
N VAL A 207 4.21 -1.36 -14.07
CA VAL A 207 4.84 -2.60 -13.59
C VAL A 207 6.35 -2.46 -13.67
N MET A 208 7.03 -2.48 -12.53
CA MET A 208 8.49 -2.45 -12.48
C MET A 208 9.04 -3.80 -12.97
N LYS A 209 9.81 -3.76 -14.06
CA LYS A 209 10.47 -4.92 -14.70
C LYS A 209 11.96 -4.70 -14.96
N ASP A 210 12.54 -3.63 -14.43
CA ASP A 210 13.95 -3.29 -14.61
C ASP A 210 14.65 -3.14 -13.26
N GLY A 211 15.60 -4.05 -12.99
CA GLY A 211 16.29 -4.10 -11.71
C GLY A 211 17.15 -2.87 -11.42
N VAL A 212 17.75 -2.27 -12.46
CA VAL A 212 18.59 -1.06 -12.31
C VAL A 212 17.72 0.16 -11.97
N THR A 213 16.60 0.31 -12.66
CA THR A 213 15.61 1.37 -12.39
C THR A 213 14.99 1.19 -11.01
N ARG A 214 14.65 -0.04 -10.61
CA ARG A 214 14.17 -0.39 -9.27
C ARG A 214 15.14 0.10 -8.19
N ASP A 215 16.42 -0.26 -8.32
CA ASP A 215 17.46 0.08 -7.33
C ASP A 215 17.70 1.59 -7.27
N ARG A 216 17.71 2.27 -8.43
CA ARG A 216 17.84 3.73 -8.51
C ARG A 216 16.69 4.44 -7.80
N ILE A 217 15.44 4.07 -8.12
CA ILE A 217 14.25 4.68 -7.50
C ILE A 217 14.24 4.39 -5.99
N SER A 218 14.59 3.18 -5.58
CA SER A 218 14.69 2.83 -4.17
C SER A 218 15.69 3.73 -3.43
N ALA A 219 16.87 3.94 -3.99
CA ALA A 219 17.89 4.80 -3.41
C ALA A 219 17.43 6.27 -3.33
N GLU A 220 16.81 6.80 -4.39
CA GLU A 220 16.27 8.17 -4.44
C GLU A 220 15.16 8.42 -3.40
N LEU A 221 14.43 7.36 -3.01
CA LEU A 221 13.34 7.42 -2.04
C LEU A 221 13.75 7.02 -0.61
N GLY A 222 15.05 6.85 -0.36
CA GLY A 222 15.56 6.51 0.96
C GLY A 222 15.42 5.03 1.35
N GLY A 223 15.28 4.13 0.37
CA GLY A 223 15.23 2.69 0.59
C GLY A 223 13.81 2.13 0.68
N VAL A 224 13.08 2.08 -0.45
CA VAL A 224 11.78 1.39 -0.47
C VAL A 224 11.96 -0.12 -0.45
N LEU A 225 11.02 -0.83 0.15
CA LEU A 225 11.09 -2.28 0.34
C LEU A 225 10.30 -3.07 -0.71
N CYS A 226 9.32 -2.43 -1.37
CA CYS A 226 8.41 -3.10 -2.29
C CYS A 226 7.87 -2.11 -3.31
N PHE A 227 7.62 -2.59 -4.54
CA PHE A 227 6.87 -1.90 -5.59
C PHE A 227 5.51 -2.55 -5.80
N GLU A 228 4.47 -1.74 -5.93
CA GLU A 228 3.11 -2.17 -6.25
C GLU A 228 2.37 -1.07 -7.05
N MET A 229 1.08 -1.24 -7.36
CA MET A 229 0.43 -0.38 -8.36
C MET A 229 -0.87 0.31 -7.91
N GLU A 230 -1.33 0.14 -6.68
CA GLU A 230 -2.68 0.52 -6.25
C GLU A 230 -2.72 1.46 -5.03
N ALA A 231 -1.73 1.35 -4.15
CA ALA A 231 -1.79 1.96 -2.82
C ALA A 231 -1.86 3.49 -2.82
N ALA A 232 -1.23 4.15 -3.80
CA ALA A 232 -1.30 5.61 -3.88
C ALA A 232 -2.72 6.10 -4.18
N GLY A 233 -3.53 5.31 -4.91
CA GLY A 233 -4.94 5.63 -5.15
C GLY A 233 -5.81 5.58 -3.88
N LEU A 234 -5.50 4.66 -2.96
CA LEU A 234 -6.18 4.59 -1.66
C LEU A 234 -5.68 5.67 -0.69
N ALA A 235 -4.36 5.73 -0.49
CA ALA A 235 -3.75 6.57 0.54
C ALA A 235 -3.96 8.08 0.32
N GLY A 236 -4.32 8.49 -0.90
CA GLY A 236 -4.75 9.86 -1.19
C GLY A 236 -6.20 10.17 -0.83
N ALA A 237 -7.05 9.15 -0.69
CA ALA A 237 -8.48 9.29 -0.42
C ALA A 237 -8.86 8.88 1.02
N PHE A 238 -8.19 7.87 1.55
CA PHE A 238 -8.49 7.31 2.86
C PHE A 238 -7.26 6.66 3.49
N SER A 239 -6.97 6.99 4.75
CA SER A 239 -5.80 6.45 5.45
C SER A 239 -5.89 4.93 5.57
N CYS A 240 -4.88 4.22 5.05
CA CYS A 240 -4.83 2.77 5.04
C CYS A 240 -3.44 2.24 5.38
N ALA A 241 -3.36 1.02 5.87
CA ALA A 241 -2.12 0.26 5.88
C ALA A 241 -2.07 -0.67 4.68
N VAL A 242 -0.89 -0.82 4.10
CA VAL A 242 -0.65 -1.64 2.91
C VAL A 242 0.20 -2.85 3.30
N ILE A 243 -0.24 -4.03 2.90
CA ILE A 243 0.40 -5.31 3.20
C ILE A 243 0.62 -6.03 1.88
N ARG A 244 1.89 -6.29 1.55
CA ARG A 244 2.27 -6.91 0.27
C ARG A 244 3.09 -8.16 0.49
N GLY A 245 2.58 -9.30 0.02
CA GLY A 245 3.36 -10.51 -0.12
C GLY A 245 4.29 -10.41 -1.34
N ILE A 246 5.53 -10.80 -1.17
CA ILE A 246 6.55 -10.64 -2.21
C ILE A 246 6.49 -11.80 -3.19
N CYS A 247 6.08 -11.51 -4.43
CA CYS A 247 5.91 -12.50 -5.50
C CYS A 247 7.00 -12.47 -6.58
N ASP A 248 7.74 -11.39 -6.66
CA ASP A 248 8.89 -11.19 -7.57
C ASP A 248 9.84 -10.14 -7.00
N TYR A 249 10.93 -9.84 -7.70
CA TYR A 249 11.92 -8.87 -7.28
C TYR A 249 11.85 -7.53 -8.04
N ALA A 250 10.70 -7.17 -8.59
CA ALA A 250 10.50 -5.95 -9.37
C ALA A 250 11.55 -5.77 -10.49
N ASP A 251 11.91 -6.88 -11.14
CA ASP A 251 12.86 -6.93 -12.25
C ASP A 251 12.27 -7.69 -13.45
N SER A 252 13.10 -8.05 -14.43
CA SER A 252 12.66 -8.78 -15.61
C SER A 252 12.38 -10.28 -15.38
N HIS A 253 12.79 -10.84 -14.23
CA HIS A 253 12.68 -12.26 -13.88
C HIS A 253 11.33 -12.61 -13.21
N LYS A 254 10.24 -12.01 -13.67
CA LYS A 254 8.91 -12.23 -13.08
C LYS A 254 8.42 -13.65 -13.30
N ASN A 255 8.09 -14.32 -12.21
CA ASN A 255 7.51 -15.67 -12.21
C ASN A 255 6.16 -15.66 -11.48
N LYS A 256 5.08 -15.98 -12.19
CA LYS A 256 3.73 -16.00 -11.62
C LYS A 256 3.50 -17.10 -10.57
N GLY A 257 4.36 -18.12 -10.53
CA GLY A 257 4.22 -19.24 -9.58
C GLY A 257 4.24 -18.82 -8.10
N TRP A 258 4.87 -17.69 -7.78
CA TRP A 258 4.89 -17.16 -6.41
C TRP A 258 3.66 -16.34 -6.02
N GLN A 259 2.84 -15.90 -6.98
CA GLN A 259 1.73 -14.99 -6.70
C GLN A 259 0.70 -15.56 -5.72
N PRO A 260 0.23 -16.83 -5.85
CA PRO A 260 -0.75 -17.37 -4.90
C PRO A 260 -0.18 -17.49 -3.48
N TYR A 261 1.04 -17.99 -3.32
CA TYR A 261 1.67 -18.10 -2.00
C TYR A 261 1.92 -16.72 -1.36
N ALA A 262 2.41 -15.74 -2.14
CA ALA A 262 2.60 -14.38 -1.67
C ALA A 262 1.27 -13.72 -1.25
N ALA A 263 0.18 -13.98 -1.98
CA ALA A 263 -1.15 -13.51 -1.58
C ALA A 263 -1.61 -14.15 -0.26
N ALA A 264 -1.35 -15.47 -0.08
CA ALA A 264 -1.65 -16.17 1.16
C ALA A 264 -0.86 -15.61 2.35
N THR A 265 0.44 -15.33 2.19
CA THR A 265 1.26 -14.75 3.26
C THR A 265 0.81 -13.35 3.65
N ALA A 266 0.48 -12.50 2.66
CA ALA A 266 -0.08 -11.17 2.91
C ALA A 266 -1.41 -11.23 3.66
N ALA A 267 -2.31 -12.14 3.26
CA ALA A 267 -3.61 -12.32 3.90
C ALA A 267 -3.47 -12.85 5.35
N ALA A 268 -2.50 -13.74 5.60
CA ALA A 268 -2.21 -14.26 6.93
C ALA A 268 -1.69 -13.16 7.86
N VAL A 269 -0.79 -12.29 7.39
CA VAL A 269 -0.30 -11.13 8.16
C VAL A 269 -1.41 -10.11 8.40
N ALA A 270 -2.28 -9.87 7.42
CA ALA A 270 -3.43 -9.00 7.60
C ALA A 270 -4.39 -9.51 8.68
N LYS A 271 -4.65 -10.81 8.71
CA LYS A 271 -5.44 -11.46 9.75
C LYS A 271 -4.79 -11.30 11.13
N GLU A 272 -3.50 -11.60 11.24
CA GLU A 272 -2.75 -11.46 12.48
C GLU A 272 -2.76 -10.00 13.00
N LEU A 273 -2.64 -9.02 12.08
CA LEU A 273 -2.75 -7.61 12.43
C LEU A 273 -4.14 -7.26 12.96
N LEU A 274 -5.21 -7.72 12.31
CA LEU A 274 -6.58 -7.48 12.77
C LEU A 274 -6.82 -8.06 14.16
N MET A 275 -6.28 -9.25 14.45
CA MET A 275 -6.46 -9.91 15.76
C MET A 275 -5.79 -9.17 16.92
N VAL A 276 -4.81 -8.30 16.67
CA VAL A 276 -4.17 -7.49 17.72
C VAL A 276 -4.76 -6.08 17.87
N ILE A 277 -5.71 -5.69 17.03
CA ILE A 277 -6.42 -4.40 17.13
C ILE A 277 -7.56 -4.55 18.16
N PRO A 278 -7.61 -3.75 19.24
CA PRO A 278 -8.74 -3.78 20.17
C PRO A 278 -10.02 -3.21 19.51
N SER A 279 -11.13 -3.91 19.64
CA SER A 279 -12.43 -3.48 19.05
C SER A 279 -12.89 -2.13 19.61
N GLU A 280 -12.69 -1.89 20.91
CA GLU A 280 -13.07 -0.61 21.52
C GLU A 280 -12.31 0.59 20.96
N GLU A 281 -11.03 0.41 20.54
CA GLU A 281 -10.27 1.47 19.88
C GLU A 281 -10.78 1.74 18.48
N VAL A 282 -11.23 0.70 17.77
CA VAL A 282 -11.87 0.84 16.46
C VAL A 282 -13.16 1.64 16.58
N ASP A 283 -14.01 1.33 17.56
CA ASP A 283 -15.28 2.03 17.77
C ASP A 283 -15.11 3.52 18.08
N ARG A 284 -14.00 3.90 18.71
CA ARG A 284 -13.63 5.30 18.99
C ARG A 284 -13.00 6.03 17.81
N ALA A 285 -12.53 5.30 16.79
CA ALA A 285 -11.91 5.90 15.62
C ALA A 285 -12.95 6.64 14.74
N ASN A 286 -12.51 7.69 14.06
CA ASN A 286 -13.37 8.40 13.12
C ASN A 286 -13.78 7.48 11.95
N THR A 287 -15.03 7.62 11.50
CA THR A 287 -15.50 6.91 10.30
C THR A 287 -14.86 7.49 9.04
N ALA A 288 -14.81 6.69 7.96
CA ALA A 288 -14.36 7.13 6.65
C ALA A 288 -15.12 8.38 6.18
N THR A 289 -16.44 8.42 6.37
CA THR A 289 -17.28 9.57 6.02
C THR A 289 -16.85 10.84 6.76
N ASN A 290 -16.52 10.74 8.05
CA ASN A 290 -16.06 11.88 8.84
C ASN A 290 -14.68 12.39 8.39
N ILE A 291 -13.78 11.48 8.00
CA ILE A 291 -12.45 11.82 7.51
C ILE A 291 -12.54 12.49 6.13
N ILE A 292 -13.28 11.90 5.20
CA ILE A 292 -13.47 12.43 3.84
C ILE A 292 -14.20 13.78 3.89
N GLY A 293 -15.24 13.90 4.72
CA GLY A 293 -15.97 15.15 4.89
C GLY A 293 -15.09 16.30 5.42
N LYS A 294 -14.22 16.02 6.39
CA LYS A 294 -13.26 17.03 6.89
C LYS A 294 -12.24 17.45 5.82
N ASN A 295 -11.74 16.52 5.03
CA ASN A 295 -10.78 16.79 3.96
C ASN A 295 -11.44 17.60 2.82
N ALA A 296 -12.67 17.24 2.43
CA ALA A 296 -13.44 17.99 1.44
C ALA A 296 -13.74 19.41 1.91
N TYR A 297 -14.15 19.59 3.17
CA TYR A 297 -14.41 20.91 3.76
C TYR A 297 -13.12 21.76 3.82
N SER A 298 -12.00 21.18 4.23
CA SER A 298 -10.69 21.85 4.23
C SER A 298 -10.28 22.30 2.83
N THR A 299 -10.47 21.45 1.82
CA THR A 299 -10.17 21.78 0.42
C THR A 299 -11.04 22.91 -0.10
N VAL A 300 -12.34 22.88 0.17
CA VAL A 300 -13.29 23.95 -0.21
C VAL A 300 -12.91 25.26 0.47
N MET A 301 -12.58 25.24 1.77
CA MET A 301 -12.13 26.43 2.50
C MET A 301 -10.82 26.98 1.96
N GLN A 302 -9.85 26.14 1.62
CA GLN A 302 -8.59 26.57 0.99
C GLN A 302 -8.83 27.22 -0.38
N LEU A 303 -9.70 26.66 -1.22
CA LEU A 303 -10.10 27.24 -2.49
C LEU A 303 -10.79 28.58 -2.30
N TRP A 304 -11.70 28.69 -1.34
CA TRP A 304 -12.39 29.91 -1.01
C TRP A 304 -11.44 30.99 -0.51
N TYR A 305 -10.52 30.69 0.42
CA TYR A 305 -9.48 31.63 0.87
C TYR A 305 -8.56 32.06 -0.25
N SER A 306 -8.18 31.17 -1.16
CA SER A 306 -7.33 31.51 -2.31
C SER A 306 -8.04 32.47 -3.27
N GLN A 307 -9.34 32.27 -3.52
CA GLN A 307 -10.16 33.16 -4.35
C GLN A 307 -10.35 34.55 -3.71
N ILE A 308 -10.58 34.59 -2.39
CA ILE A 308 -10.67 35.89 -1.68
C ILE A 308 -9.35 36.64 -1.76
N ARG A 309 -8.21 35.97 -1.46
CA ARG A 309 -6.89 36.64 -1.58
C ARG A 309 -6.61 37.15 -2.99
N ALA A 310 -7.00 36.41 -4.02
CA ALA A 310 -6.84 36.82 -5.39
C ALA A 310 -7.70 38.09 -5.69
N ARG A 311 -8.96 38.13 -5.22
CA ARG A 311 -9.85 39.28 -5.35
C ARG A 311 -9.32 40.49 -4.58
N VAL A 312 -8.87 40.34 -3.35
CA VAL A 312 -8.28 41.41 -2.54
C VAL A 312 -7.04 42.00 -3.21
N ARG A 313 -6.13 41.17 -3.74
CA ARG A 313 -4.97 41.65 -4.49
C ARG A 313 -5.36 42.43 -5.75
N LYS A 314 -6.40 42.01 -6.46
CA LYS A 314 -6.90 42.70 -7.65
C LYS A 314 -7.48 44.09 -7.30
N VAL A 315 -8.22 44.16 -6.19
CA VAL A 315 -8.77 45.46 -5.70
C VAL A 315 -7.64 46.37 -5.22
N GLN A 316 -6.65 45.84 -4.47
CA GLN A 316 -5.49 46.62 -4.04
C GLN A 316 -4.65 47.13 -5.24
N GLY A 317 -4.49 46.32 -6.29
CA GLY A 317 -3.83 46.73 -7.53
C GLY A 317 -4.60 47.87 -8.26
N SER A 318 -5.91 47.81 -8.32
CA SER A 318 -6.76 48.88 -8.90
C SER A 318 -6.68 50.18 -8.09
N ILE A 319 -6.70 50.10 -6.75
CA ILE A 319 -6.58 51.26 -5.87
C ILE A 319 -5.23 51.97 -6.02
N GLN A 320 -4.15 51.21 -6.20
CA GLN A 320 -2.83 51.82 -6.45
C GLN A 320 -2.71 52.47 -7.85
N SER A 321 -3.44 51.97 -8.84
CA SER A 321 -3.45 52.56 -10.18
C SER A 321 -4.29 53.84 -10.30
N GLU A 322 -5.24 54.07 -9.36
CA GLU A 322 -6.15 55.21 -9.38
C GLU A 322 -5.78 56.34 -8.40
N GLY A 323 -4.66 56.23 -7.68
CA GLY A 323 -4.09 57.35 -6.90
C GLY A 323 -4.88 57.77 -5.65
N TYR A 324 -5.75 56.91 -5.09
CA TYR A 324 -6.48 57.24 -3.86
C TYR A 324 -5.70 56.82 -2.60
N ALA A 325 -5.54 57.78 -1.69
CA ALA A 325 -4.83 57.57 -0.42
C ALA A 325 -5.56 56.60 0.49
N CYS A 326 -4.81 55.62 1.05
CA CYS A 326 -5.27 54.68 2.05
C CYS A 326 -5.72 55.38 3.34
N TRP A 327 -6.93 55.09 3.79
CA TRP A 327 -7.32 55.26 5.19
C TRP A 327 -7.08 53.96 5.94
N PRO A 328 -6.48 53.99 7.15
CA PRO A 328 -6.26 52.78 7.93
C PRO A 328 -7.55 52.34 8.60
N ILE A 329 -8.03 51.14 8.30
CA ILE A 329 -9.05 50.49 9.11
C ILE A 329 -8.30 49.65 10.18
N CYS A 330 -8.31 50.18 11.41
CA CYS A 330 -7.95 49.49 12.61
C CYS A 330 -9.01 48.46 13.01
N ARG A 331 -8.49 47.32 13.48
CA ARG A 331 -9.03 46.21 14.28
C ARG A 331 -9.88 45.16 13.61
#